data_5801f78c90dbc4138ec18e71c65fdbde
#
_entry.id   5801f78c90dbc4138ec18e71c65fdbde
#
_cell.length_a   1.000
_cell.length_b   1.000
_cell.length_c   1.000
_cell.angle_alpha   90.00
_cell.angle_beta   90.00
_cell.angle_gamma   90.00
#
_symmetry.space_group_name_H-M   'P 1'
#
loop_
_entity.id
_entity.type
_entity.pdbx_description
1 polymer ?
#
loop_
_entity_poly.entity_id
_entity_poly.type
_entity_poly.pdbx_seq_one_letter_code
_entity_poly.pdbx_strand_id
1 'polypeptide(L)'
;AAALVLASEQIITSLFGYGAFGSESVTNTAVALTFFAFGVPAFSILKIFSNFFFARNNTKLPFYLSVVSVIINILISVSLFGKLGFIIIPIATSISSWINVFLYFYFIKKNDLHSFDNKFIYKFTRTLLSVVVMGIILYLLLGFFSDKFNYNESWKFIYLFIIVIISLFSYFLISNFSGAFKFKDIKLK
;
A
#
# COMPACT_ATOMS: atom_id res chain seq x y z
N ALA A 1 -0.52 2.16 2.56
CA ALA A 1 0.40 1.03 2.53
C ALA A 1 1.13 0.86 3.86
N ALA A 2 2.00 1.81 4.28
CA ALA A 2 2.80 1.66 5.50
C ALA A 2 1.95 1.32 6.75
N ALA A 3 0.85 2.03 6.98
CA ALA A 3 -0.06 1.75 8.09
C ALA A 3 -0.69 0.35 8.00
N LEU A 4 -1.04 -0.12 6.80
CA LEU A 4 -1.58 -1.48 6.60
C LEU A 4 -0.54 -2.56 6.90
N VAL A 5 0.74 -2.31 6.61
CA VAL A 5 1.82 -3.25 6.93
C VAL A 5 2.05 -3.31 8.45
N LEU A 6 2.11 -2.14 9.10
CA LEU A 6 2.45 -2.05 10.53
C LEU A 6 1.31 -2.48 11.46
N ALA A 7 0.06 -2.27 11.04
CA ALA A 7 -1.12 -2.51 11.86
C ALA A 7 -2.02 -3.64 11.32
N SER A 8 -1.50 -4.50 10.43
CA SER A 8 -2.30 -5.54 9.77
C SER A 8 -3.03 -6.45 10.76
N GLU A 9 -2.35 -6.91 11.79
CA GLU A 9 -2.93 -7.80 12.79
C GLU A 9 -3.99 -7.09 13.64
N GLN A 10 -3.71 -5.87 14.09
CA GLN A 10 -4.66 -5.07 14.87
C GLN A 10 -5.90 -4.69 14.04
N ILE A 11 -5.71 -4.41 12.75
CA ILE A 11 -6.82 -4.13 11.83
C ILE A 11 -7.71 -5.37 11.70
N ILE A 12 -7.13 -6.53 11.40
CA ILE A 12 -7.92 -7.76 11.22
C ILE A 12 -8.55 -8.20 12.53
N THR A 13 -7.83 -8.14 13.66
CA THR A 13 -8.37 -8.47 14.98
C THR A 13 -9.53 -7.57 15.35
N SER A 14 -9.42 -6.25 15.09
CA SER A 14 -10.46 -5.29 15.48
C SER A 14 -11.70 -5.35 14.60
N LEU A 15 -11.55 -5.68 13.32
CA LEU A 15 -12.68 -5.70 12.38
C LEU A 15 -13.35 -7.06 12.28
N PHE A 16 -12.58 -8.15 12.34
CA PHE A 16 -13.06 -9.50 12.04
C PHE A 16 -12.86 -10.49 13.18
N GLY A 17 -12.01 -10.20 14.18
CA GLY A 17 -11.66 -11.11 15.28
C GLY A 17 -12.81 -11.31 16.27
N TYR A 18 -13.95 -11.84 15.81
CA TYR A 18 -15.15 -12.11 16.61
C TYR A 18 -15.77 -13.45 16.23
N GLY A 19 -16.43 -14.08 17.18
CA GLY A 19 -17.23 -15.28 16.98
C GLY A 19 -16.44 -16.45 16.36
N ALA A 20 -16.87 -16.93 15.21
CA ALA A 20 -16.24 -18.07 14.53
C ALA A 20 -14.89 -17.74 13.85
N PHE A 21 -14.54 -16.45 13.72
CA PHE A 21 -13.27 -16.02 13.11
C PHE A 21 -12.16 -16.02 14.17
N GLY A 22 -11.61 -17.21 14.46
CA GLY A 22 -10.62 -17.42 15.51
C GLY A 22 -9.27 -16.76 15.28
N SER A 23 -8.39 -16.84 16.29
CA SER A 23 -7.06 -16.21 16.28
C SER A 23 -6.18 -16.67 15.10
N GLU A 24 -6.24 -17.94 14.72
CA GLU A 24 -5.51 -18.46 13.57
C GLU A 24 -5.96 -17.80 12.25
N SER A 25 -7.28 -17.64 12.07
CA SER A 25 -7.83 -16.95 10.90
C SER A 25 -7.42 -15.47 10.86
N VAL A 26 -7.36 -14.82 12.04
CA VAL A 26 -6.86 -13.45 12.18
C VAL A 26 -5.43 -13.36 11.71
N THR A 27 -4.52 -14.20 12.23
CA THR A 27 -3.10 -14.18 11.89
C THR A 27 -2.88 -14.45 10.39
N ASN A 28 -3.54 -15.45 9.86
CA ASN A 28 -3.43 -15.80 8.44
C ASN A 28 -3.90 -14.65 7.53
N THR A 29 -5.02 -14.01 7.88
CA THR A 29 -5.56 -12.88 7.10
C THR A 29 -4.68 -11.64 7.26
N ALA A 30 -4.11 -11.38 8.43
CA ALA A 30 -3.19 -10.27 8.67
C ALA A 30 -1.91 -10.41 7.85
N VAL A 31 -1.36 -11.62 7.75
CA VAL A 31 -0.20 -11.90 6.88
C VAL A 31 -0.54 -11.64 5.41
N ALA A 32 -1.70 -12.09 4.94
CA ALA A 32 -2.16 -11.81 3.58
C ALA A 32 -2.33 -10.31 3.33
N LEU A 33 -2.93 -9.59 4.28
CA LEU A 33 -3.08 -8.12 4.21
C LEU A 33 -1.73 -7.41 4.12
N THR A 34 -0.74 -7.85 4.90
CA THR A 34 0.62 -7.31 4.87
C THR A 34 1.22 -7.41 3.49
N PHE A 35 1.15 -8.58 2.85
CA PHE A 35 1.69 -8.77 1.51
C PHE A 35 0.92 -7.97 0.45
N PHE A 36 -0.41 -7.86 0.52
CA PHE A 36 -1.18 -6.97 -0.35
C PHE A 36 -0.79 -5.49 -0.16
N ALA A 37 -0.53 -5.08 1.08
CA ALA A 37 -0.16 -3.71 1.39
C ALA A 37 1.16 -3.27 0.73
N PHE A 38 2.11 -4.19 0.51
CA PHE A 38 3.30 -3.93 -0.30
C PHE A 38 2.98 -3.67 -1.78
N GLY A 39 1.87 -4.19 -2.29
CA GLY A 39 1.38 -3.94 -3.65
C GLY A 39 0.66 -2.60 -3.83
N VAL A 40 0.09 -2.02 -2.77
CA VAL A 40 -0.73 -0.80 -2.86
C VAL A 40 -0.02 0.38 -3.53
N PRO A 41 1.28 0.70 -3.24
CA PRO A 41 1.98 1.74 -3.96
C PRO A 41 2.10 1.45 -5.45
N ALA A 42 2.37 0.18 -5.81
CA ALA A 42 2.45 -0.23 -7.21
C ALA A 42 1.12 -0.01 -7.93
N PHE A 43 -0.01 -0.41 -7.35
CA PHE A 43 -1.35 -0.20 -7.92
C PHE A 43 -1.63 1.28 -8.17
N SER A 44 -1.23 2.16 -7.24
CA SER A 44 -1.41 3.60 -7.38
C SER A 44 -0.57 4.16 -8.55
N ILE A 45 0.67 3.73 -8.69
CA ILE A 45 1.57 4.13 -9.78
C ILE A 45 1.05 3.60 -11.12
N LEU A 46 0.60 2.34 -11.17
CA LEU A 46 0.03 1.74 -12.39
C LEU A 46 -1.19 2.51 -12.90
N LYS A 47 -2.05 2.97 -12.00
CA LYS A 47 -3.20 3.80 -12.36
C LYS A 47 -2.78 5.11 -13.02
N ILE A 48 -1.74 5.77 -12.49
CA ILE A 48 -1.20 7.01 -13.06
C ILE A 48 -0.59 6.73 -14.44
N PHE A 49 0.21 5.68 -14.58
CA PHE A 49 0.85 5.34 -15.85
C PHE A 49 -0.16 4.93 -16.92
N SER A 50 -1.17 4.13 -16.57
CA SER A 50 -2.22 3.76 -17.50
C SER A 50 -2.96 5.00 -18.02
N ASN A 51 -3.35 5.93 -17.13
CA ASN A 51 -4.00 7.17 -17.51
C ASN A 51 -3.10 8.05 -18.40
N PHE A 52 -1.80 8.07 -18.15
CA PHE A 52 -0.83 8.79 -18.99
C PHE A 52 -0.80 8.27 -20.44
N PHE A 53 -0.87 6.96 -20.64
CA PHE A 53 -0.92 6.37 -21.97
C PHE A 53 -2.30 6.55 -22.63
N PHE A 54 -3.39 6.45 -21.87
CA PHE A 54 -4.75 6.68 -22.37
C PHE A 54 -4.94 8.12 -22.85
N ALA A 55 -4.40 9.10 -22.13
CA ALA A 55 -4.42 10.50 -22.55
C ALA A 55 -3.67 10.75 -23.87
N ARG A 56 -2.79 9.83 -24.28
CA ARG A 56 -2.07 9.84 -25.56
C ARG A 56 -2.71 8.95 -26.63
N ASN A 57 -3.95 8.54 -26.45
CA ASN A 57 -4.67 7.61 -27.32
C ASN A 57 -3.96 6.26 -27.51
N ASN A 58 -3.04 5.90 -26.61
CA ASN A 58 -2.36 4.61 -26.64
C ASN A 58 -2.96 3.66 -25.62
N THR A 59 -3.98 2.90 -26.02
CA THR A 59 -4.63 1.89 -25.20
C THR A 59 -3.97 0.52 -25.32
N LYS A 60 -3.21 0.29 -26.40
CA LYS A 60 -2.59 -1.02 -26.69
C LYS A 60 -1.51 -1.37 -25.66
N LEU A 61 -0.62 -0.43 -25.34
CA LEU A 61 0.50 -0.69 -24.44
C LEU A 61 0.01 -1.04 -23.03
N PRO A 62 -0.89 -0.27 -22.37
CA PRO A 62 -1.48 -0.68 -21.09
C PRO A 62 -2.12 -2.07 -21.10
N PHE A 63 -2.83 -2.40 -22.18
CA PHE A 63 -3.44 -3.70 -22.33
C PHE A 63 -2.39 -4.83 -22.33
N TYR A 64 -1.36 -4.74 -23.19
CA TYR A 64 -0.31 -5.77 -23.24
C TYR A 64 0.44 -5.91 -21.92
N LEU A 65 0.78 -4.81 -21.26
CA LEU A 65 1.45 -4.84 -19.97
C LEU A 65 0.59 -5.47 -18.88
N SER A 66 -0.72 -5.22 -18.90
CA SER A 66 -1.66 -5.86 -17.98
C SER A 66 -1.74 -7.38 -18.22
N VAL A 67 -1.79 -7.83 -19.47
CA VAL A 67 -1.78 -9.26 -19.82
C VAL A 67 -0.50 -9.92 -19.33
N VAL A 68 0.66 -9.32 -19.55
CA VAL A 68 1.95 -9.81 -19.05
C VAL A 68 1.95 -9.92 -17.52
N SER A 69 1.43 -8.91 -16.82
CA SER A 69 1.32 -8.93 -15.36
C SER A 69 0.44 -10.06 -14.85
N VAL A 70 -0.69 -10.31 -15.49
CA VAL A 70 -1.60 -11.43 -15.15
C VAL A 70 -0.91 -12.78 -15.37
N ILE A 71 -0.21 -12.96 -16.48
CA ILE A 71 0.53 -14.20 -16.76
C ILE A 71 1.59 -14.44 -15.68
N ILE A 72 2.38 -13.42 -15.33
CA ILE A 72 3.39 -13.52 -14.25
C ILE A 72 2.74 -13.88 -12.92
N ASN A 73 1.62 -13.24 -12.58
CA ASN A 73 0.89 -13.53 -11.35
C ASN A 73 0.45 -15.00 -11.28
N ILE A 74 -0.15 -15.50 -12.36
CA ILE A 74 -0.60 -16.91 -12.46
C ILE A 74 0.60 -17.85 -12.34
N LEU A 75 1.68 -17.60 -13.06
CA LEU A 75 2.88 -18.45 -13.02
C LEU A 75 3.47 -18.51 -11.60
N ILE A 76 3.62 -17.39 -10.91
CA ILE A 76 4.12 -17.38 -9.54
C ILE A 76 3.15 -18.11 -8.60
N SER A 77 1.85 -17.80 -8.69
CA SER A 77 0.83 -18.39 -7.83
C SER A 77 0.78 -19.91 -7.97
N VAL A 78 0.69 -20.41 -9.19
CA VAL A 78 0.59 -21.87 -9.44
C VAL A 78 1.87 -22.59 -9.04
N SER A 79 3.05 -22.03 -9.37
CA SER A 79 4.34 -22.67 -9.08
C SER A 79 4.63 -22.82 -7.59
N LEU A 80 4.17 -21.89 -6.76
CA LEU A 80 4.51 -21.83 -5.35
C LEU A 80 3.32 -22.16 -4.42
N PHE A 81 2.12 -22.41 -4.97
CA PHE A 81 0.93 -22.72 -4.17
C PHE A 81 1.11 -23.93 -3.27
N GLY A 82 1.74 -24.98 -3.78
CA GLY A 82 2.00 -26.21 -3.02
C GLY A 82 2.96 -26.04 -1.84
N LYS A 83 3.77 -24.93 -1.81
CA LYS A 83 4.75 -24.66 -0.74
C LYS A 83 4.23 -23.63 0.27
N LEU A 84 3.54 -22.58 -0.20
CA LEU A 84 3.15 -21.41 0.59
C LEU A 84 1.63 -21.33 0.83
N GLY A 85 0.86 -22.23 0.22
CA GLY A 85 -0.59 -22.22 0.34
C GLY A 85 -1.19 -20.92 -0.20
N PHE A 86 -2.28 -20.43 0.43
CA PHE A 86 -3.02 -19.25 -0.02
C PHE A 86 -2.22 -17.93 0.06
N ILE A 87 -1.19 -17.86 0.93
CA ILE A 87 -0.36 -16.65 1.12
C ILE A 87 0.39 -16.27 -0.16
N ILE A 88 0.62 -17.22 -1.06
CA ILE A 88 1.28 -16.92 -2.34
C ILE A 88 0.47 -15.98 -3.23
N ILE A 89 -0.87 -15.94 -3.11
CA ILE A 89 -1.74 -15.11 -3.94
C ILE A 89 -1.46 -13.62 -3.73
N PRO A 90 -1.47 -13.06 -2.49
CA PRO A 90 -1.10 -11.68 -2.25
C PRO A 90 0.37 -11.38 -2.59
N ILE A 91 1.28 -12.33 -2.35
CA ILE A 91 2.69 -12.17 -2.72
C ILE A 91 2.83 -12.05 -4.24
N ALA A 92 2.26 -12.96 -5.00
CA ALA A 92 2.33 -12.95 -6.46
C ALA A 92 1.69 -11.68 -7.04
N THR A 93 0.58 -11.23 -6.45
CA THR A 93 -0.10 -10.01 -6.86
C THR A 93 0.78 -8.76 -6.64
N SER A 94 1.45 -8.66 -5.51
CA SER A 94 2.36 -7.56 -5.23
C SER A 94 3.59 -7.59 -6.14
N ILE A 95 4.21 -8.75 -6.32
CA ILE A 95 5.38 -8.91 -7.20
C ILE A 95 5.03 -8.57 -8.66
N SER A 96 3.96 -9.16 -9.19
CA SER A 96 3.53 -8.90 -10.58
C SER A 96 3.18 -7.44 -10.82
N SER A 97 2.60 -6.75 -9.83
CA SER A 97 2.29 -5.33 -9.92
C SER A 97 3.55 -4.47 -9.94
N TRP A 98 4.56 -4.77 -9.14
CA TRP A 98 5.83 -4.07 -9.19
C TRP A 98 6.59 -4.33 -10.50
N ILE A 99 6.58 -5.56 -11.01
CA ILE A 99 7.15 -5.87 -12.34
C ILE A 99 6.44 -5.03 -13.41
N ASN A 100 5.12 -4.93 -13.35
CA ASN A 100 4.35 -4.11 -14.28
C ASN A 100 4.73 -2.62 -14.19
N VAL A 101 4.93 -2.06 -12.99
CA VAL A 101 5.45 -0.69 -12.80
C VAL A 101 6.80 -0.51 -13.50
N PHE A 102 7.73 -1.46 -13.32
CA PHE A 102 9.04 -1.39 -13.98
C PHE A 102 8.94 -1.49 -15.50
N LEU A 103 8.02 -2.29 -16.03
CA LEU A 103 7.76 -2.35 -17.47
C LEU A 103 7.24 -1.03 -18.00
N TYR A 104 6.27 -0.40 -17.33
CA TYR A 104 5.80 0.94 -17.72
C TYR A 104 6.94 1.97 -17.70
N PHE A 105 7.76 1.94 -16.67
CA PHE A 105 8.92 2.83 -16.55
C PHE A 105 9.89 2.65 -17.71
N TYR A 106 10.17 1.40 -18.08
CA TYR A 106 11.02 1.07 -19.23
C TYR A 106 10.46 1.66 -20.53
N PHE A 107 9.16 1.50 -20.80
CA PHE A 107 8.55 2.03 -22.02
C PHE A 107 8.46 3.56 -22.02
N ILE A 108 8.23 4.21 -20.88
CA ILE A 108 8.26 5.67 -20.75
C ILE A 108 9.66 6.21 -21.10
N LYS A 109 10.70 5.59 -20.55
CA LYS A 109 12.09 5.99 -20.79
C LYS A 109 12.53 5.71 -22.23
N LYS A 110 12.21 4.53 -22.77
CA LYS A 110 12.58 4.14 -24.13
C LYS A 110 12.01 5.07 -25.20
N ASN A 111 10.85 5.64 -24.98
CA ASN A 111 10.18 6.52 -25.94
C ASN A 111 10.39 8.02 -25.62
N ASP A 112 11.28 8.37 -24.69
CA ASP A 112 11.56 9.74 -24.22
C ASP A 112 10.29 10.56 -23.88
N LEU A 113 9.30 9.86 -23.32
CA LEU A 113 7.98 10.46 -23.08
C LEU A 113 7.94 11.39 -21.87
N HIS A 114 8.85 11.26 -20.94
CA HIS A 114 8.92 12.09 -19.74
C HIS A 114 10.29 12.00 -19.05
N SER A 115 10.74 13.15 -18.51
CA SER A 115 11.87 13.24 -17.57
C SER A 115 11.36 13.69 -16.20
N PHE A 116 11.88 13.06 -15.14
CA PHE A 116 11.50 13.45 -13.77
C PHE A 116 12.23 14.74 -13.39
N ASP A 117 11.44 15.78 -13.05
CA ASP A 117 11.97 17.05 -12.58
C ASP A 117 12.51 16.91 -11.13
N ASN A 118 13.56 17.68 -10.81
CA ASN A 118 14.13 17.74 -9.47
C ASN A 118 13.10 18.10 -8.39
N LYS A 119 12.07 18.88 -8.75
CA LYS A 119 10.94 19.19 -7.86
C LYS A 119 10.13 17.94 -7.49
N PHE A 120 9.98 16.99 -8.42
CA PHE A 120 9.30 15.73 -8.15
C PHE A 120 10.10 14.89 -7.15
N ILE A 121 11.41 14.74 -7.38
CA ILE A 121 12.29 13.97 -6.50
C ILE A 121 12.28 14.55 -5.09
N TYR A 122 12.36 15.88 -4.97
CA TYR A 122 12.32 16.57 -3.69
C TYR A 122 11.00 16.34 -2.92
N LYS A 123 9.84 16.48 -3.59
CA LYS A 123 8.53 16.22 -2.98
C LYS A 123 8.38 14.74 -2.59
N PHE A 124 8.85 13.84 -3.44
CA PHE A 124 8.80 12.39 -3.18
C PHE A 124 9.60 12.00 -1.94
N THR A 125 10.83 12.49 -1.80
CA THR A 125 11.69 12.22 -0.64
C THR A 125 11.06 12.74 0.65
N ARG A 126 10.49 13.93 0.63
CA ARG A 126 9.79 14.50 1.80
C ARG A 126 8.53 13.74 2.17
N THR A 127 7.78 13.26 1.18
CA THR A 127 6.63 12.39 1.42
C THR A 127 7.07 11.08 2.07
N LEU A 128 8.15 10.48 1.60
CA LEU A 128 8.71 9.26 2.22
C LEU A 128 9.13 9.51 3.68
N LEU A 129 9.81 10.62 3.96
CA LEU A 129 10.16 10.98 5.34
C LEU A 129 8.92 11.14 6.22
N SER A 130 7.87 11.79 5.72
CA SER A 130 6.61 11.94 6.45
C SER A 130 5.95 10.58 6.74
N VAL A 131 6.01 9.64 5.79
CA VAL A 131 5.51 8.27 5.97
C VAL A 131 6.32 7.51 7.02
N VAL A 132 7.65 7.66 7.03
CA VAL A 132 8.51 7.00 8.03
C VAL A 132 8.19 7.52 9.44
N VAL A 133 8.10 8.84 9.62
CA VAL A 133 7.78 9.41 10.94
C VAL A 133 6.37 9.00 11.39
N MET A 134 5.38 9.04 10.50
CA MET A 134 4.04 8.51 10.79
C MET A 134 4.10 7.04 11.19
N GLY A 135 4.91 6.22 10.49
CA GLY A 135 5.08 4.81 10.79
C GLY A 135 5.68 4.57 12.18
N ILE A 136 6.65 5.38 12.60
CA ILE A 136 7.23 5.31 13.94
C ILE A 136 6.16 5.67 15.00
N ILE A 137 5.40 6.74 14.78
CA ILE A 137 4.31 7.13 15.70
C ILE A 137 3.26 6.02 15.80
N LEU A 138 2.86 5.46 14.66
CA LEU A 138 1.91 4.35 14.63
C LEU A 138 2.43 3.14 15.40
N TYR A 139 3.68 2.76 15.18
CA TYR A 139 4.32 1.62 15.86
C TYR A 139 4.35 1.82 17.39
N LEU A 140 4.73 3.02 17.85
CA LEU A 140 4.73 3.35 19.28
C LEU A 140 3.33 3.32 19.89
N LEU A 141 2.32 3.83 19.17
CA LEU A 141 0.93 3.78 19.62
C LEU A 141 0.39 2.35 19.70
N LEU A 142 0.68 1.51 18.71
CA LEU A 142 0.30 0.10 18.73
C LEU A 142 0.96 -0.66 19.89
N GLY A 143 2.23 -0.36 20.17
CA GLY A 143 2.93 -0.91 21.33
C GLY A 143 2.31 -0.47 22.65
N PHE A 144 2.00 0.82 22.80
CA PHE A 144 1.39 1.36 24.03
C PHE A 144 -0.02 0.82 24.30
N PHE A 145 -0.79 0.57 23.26
CA PHE A 145 -2.15 0.03 23.35
C PHE A 145 -2.23 -1.48 23.05
N SER A 146 -1.12 -2.21 23.09
CA SER A 146 -1.09 -3.65 22.73
C SER A 146 -2.13 -4.48 23.47
N ASP A 147 -2.29 -4.26 24.78
CA ASP A 147 -3.24 -5.00 25.62
C ASP A 147 -4.72 -4.79 25.23
N LYS A 148 -5.02 -3.68 24.50
CA LYS A 148 -6.36 -3.34 24.03
C LYS A 148 -6.75 -4.02 22.72
N PHE A 149 -5.83 -4.73 22.08
CA PHE A 149 -6.05 -5.51 20.87
C PHE A 149 -6.19 -7.01 21.11
N ASN A 150 -6.29 -7.45 22.36
CA ASN A 150 -6.57 -8.84 22.68
C ASN A 150 -7.89 -9.30 22.06
N TYR A 151 -7.95 -10.58 21.65
CA TYR A 151 -9.11 -11.15 20.97
C TYR A 151 -10.44 -10.92 21.72
N ASN A 152 -10.41 -10.97 23.04
CA ASN A 152 -11.59 -10.86 23.91
C ASN A 152 -12.01 -9.41 24.24
N GLU A 153 -11.24 -8.41 23.82
CA GLU A 153 -11.55 -7.01 24.12
C GLU A 153 -12.71 -6.49 23.27
N SER A 154 -13.74 -5.95 23.92
CA SER A 154 -14.95 -5.46 23.24
C SER A 154 -14.74 -4.12 22.53
N TRP A 155 -13.79 -3.29 23.01
CA TRP A 155 -13.58 -1.91 22.54
C TRP A 155 -12.43 -1.77 21.55
N LYS A 156 -11.83 -2.86 21.07
CA LYS A 156 -10.66 -2.87 20.17
C LYS A 156 -10.86 -2.05 18.89
N PHE A 157 -12.08 -2.01 18.35
CA PHE A 157 -12.42 -1.19 17.18
C PHE A 157 -12.26 0.31 17.46
N ILE A 158 -12.67 0.78 18.65
CA ILE A 158 -12.56 2.20 19.01
C ILE A 158 -11.10 2.59 19.18
N TYR A 159 -10.29 1.76 19.83
CA TYR A 159 -8.85 2.01 19.97
C TYR A 159 -8.16 2.05 18.60
N LEU A 160 -8.50 1.12 17.69
CA LEU A 160 -7.99 1.16 16.32
C LEU A 160 -8.34 2.49 15.64
N PHE A 161 -9.60 2.91 15.73
CA PHE A 161 -10.07 4.14 15.10
C PHE A 161 -9.33 5.38 15.62
N ILE A 162 -9.13 5.48 16.93
CA ILE A 162 -8.36 6.57 17.57
C ILE A 162 -6.91 6.57 17.04
N ILE A 163 -6.23 5.42 17.03
CA ILE A 163 -4.84 5.28 16.57
C ILE A 163 -4.72 5.66 15.09
N VAL A 164 -5.65 5.23 14.26
CA VAL A 164 -5.67 5.58 12.83
C VAL A 164 -5.84 7.09 12.64
N ILE A 165 -6.74 7.74 13.38
CA ILE A 165 -6.94 9.20 13.31
C ILE A 165 -5.68 9.93 13.75
N ILE A 166 -5.06 9.55 14.87
CA ILE A 166 -3.84 10.19 15.36
C ILE A 166 -2.71 10.04 14.33
N SER A 167 -2.54 8.85 13.77
CA SER A 167 -1.52 8.56 12.76
C SER A 167 -1.74 9.36 11.47
N LEU A 168 -2.98 9.45 11.02
CA LEU A 168 -3.36 10.23 9.83
C LEU A 168 -3.13 11.72 10.06
N PHE A 169 -3.50 12.24 11.24
CA PHE A 169 -3.27 13.62 11.60
C PHE A 169 -1.77 13.95 11.69
N SER A 170 -0.98 13.05 12.28
CA SER A 170 0.48 13.20 12.35
C SER A 170 1.10 13.23 10.95
N TYR A 171 0.65 12.37 10.02
CA TYR A 171 1.11 12.39 8.63
C TYR A 171 0.82 13.74 7.95
N PHE A 172 -0.40 14.27 8.10
CA PHE A 172 -0.76 15.55 7.51
C PHE A 172 0.04 16.72 8.09
N LEU A 173 0.25 16.74 9.40
CA LEU A 173 1.08 17.77 10.05
C LEU A 173 2.51 17.72 9.52
N ILE A 174 3.15 16.56 9.55
CA ILE A 174 4.53 16.39 9.12
C ILE A 174 4.69 16.69 7.63
N SER A 175 3.75 16.24 6.79
CA SER A 175 3.74 16.49 5.36
C SER A 175 3.60 18.00 5.04
N ASN A 176 2.80 18.73 5.82
CA ASN A 176 2.66 20.17 5.68
C ASN A 176 3.92 20.93 6.15
N PHE A 177 4.49 20.57 7.29
CA PHE A 177 5.73 21.17 7.80
C PHE A 177 6.93 20.87 6.90
N SER A 178 7.04 19.66 6.39
CA SER A 178 8.10 19.28 5.47
C SER A 178 7.96 19.97 4.09
N GLY A 179 6.78 20.54 3.76
CA GLY A 179 6.47 21.13 2.47
C GLY A 179 6.29 20.08 1.35
N ALA A 180 6.10 18.80 1.70
CA ALA A 180 5.72 17.76 0.76
C ALA A 180 4.32 18.03 0.18
N PHE A 181 3.43 18.53 1.02
CA PHE A 181 2.06 18.89 0.69
C PHE A 181 1.73 20.24 1.34
N LYS A 182 1.22 21.21 0.56
CA LYS A 182 0.75 22.49 1.09
C LYS A 182 -0.75 22.57 0.92
N PHE A 183 -1.48 22.92 1.97
CA PHE A 183 -2.93 23.14 1.90
C PHE A 183 -3.35 24.17 0.82
N LYS A 184 -2.44 25.08 0.44
CA LYS A 184 -2.67 26.01 -0.67
C LYS A 184 -2.76 25.31 -2.04
N ASP A 185 -2.20 24.11 -2.17
CA ASP A 185 -2.24 23.34 -3.44
C ASP A 185 -3.63 22.67 -3.66
N ILE A 186 -4.49 22.64 -2.61
CA ILE A 186 -5.88 22.11 -2.69
C ILE A 186 -6.87 23.16 -3.21
N LYS A 187 -6.51 24.43 -3.28
CA LYS A 187 -7.42 25.40 -3.90
C LYS A 187 -7.61 25.01 -5.36
N LEU A 188 -8.70 24.25 -5.56
CA LEU A 188 -9.26 23.94 -6.87
C LEU A 188 -9.39 25.24 -7.65
N LYS A 189 -8.74 25.28 -8.79
CA LYS A 189 -9.05 26.27 -9.84
C LYS A 189 -10.42 25.97 -10.41
#